data_fa97bafb273820071c95af5fc29bb338
#
_entry.id   fa97bafb273820071c95af5fc29bb338
#
_cell.length_a   1.000
_cell.length_b   1.000
_cell.length_c   1.000
_cell.angle_alpha   90.00
_cell.angle_beta   90.00
_cell.angle_gamma   90.00
#
_symmetry.space_group_name_H-M   'P 1'
#
loop_
_entity.id
_entity.type
_entity.pdbx_description
1 polymer ?
#
loop_
_entity_poly.entity_id
_entity_poly.type
_entity_poly.pdbx_seq_one_letter_code
_entity_poly.pdbx_strand_id
1 'polypeptide(L)'
;MLITKKIVADKIAAYLHHDITLAQLVDWAEHAMMEDEFEENGLAAIRSAVSLLGVADVRAFGLTWEDCEELLSQLGFTARVSIITA
;
A
#
# COMPACT_ATOMS: atom_id res chain seq x y z
N MET A 1 4.81 2.84 -16.03
CA MET A 1 5.75 2.64 -14.92
C MET A 1 5.63 1.22 -14.39
N LEU A 2 6.73 0.61 -14.03
CA LEU A 2 6.70 -0.73 -13.45
C LEU A 2 6.47 -0.65 -11.94
N ILE A 3 5.41 -1.25 -11.46
CA ILE A 3 5.07 -1.28 -10.04
C ILE A 3 5.73 -2.50 -9.40
N THR A 4 6.63 -2.26 -8.47
CA THR A 4 7.35 -3.31 -7.75
C THR A 4 6.79 -3.45 -6.33
N LYS A 5 7.17 -4.55 -5.66
CA LYS A 5 6.81 -4.74 -4.24
C LYS A 5 7.29 -3.57 -3.39
N LYS A 6 8.49 -3.06 -3.66
CA LYS A 6 9.05 -1.93 -2.92
C LYS A 6 8.26 -0.65 -3.14
N ILE A 7 7.82 -0.38 -4.36
CA ILE A 7 7.01 0.80 -4.65
C ILE A 7 5.70 0.77 -3.87
N VAL A 8 5.02 -0.39 -3.84
CA VAL A 8 3.78 -0.53 -3.05
C VAL A 8 4.06 -0.34 -1.57
N ALA A 9 5.12 -0.96 -1.05
CA ALA A 9 5.51 -0.82 0.35
C ALA A 9 5.82 0.63 0.70
N ASP A 10 6.52 1.35 -0.17
CA ASP A 10 6.84 2.76 0.04
C ASP A 10 5.58 3.63 0.10
N LYS A 11 4.57 3.32 -0.71
CA LYS A 11 3.30 4.04 -0.68
C LYS A 11 2.53 3.79 0.62
N ILE A 12 2.50 2.54 1.07
CA ILE A 12 1.87 2.20 2.35
C ILE A 12 2.60 2.90 3.49
N ALA A 13 3.93 2.89 3.47
CA ALA A 13 4.74 3.58 4.47
C ALA A 13 4.48 5.09 4.49
N ALA A 14 4.37 5.72 3.32
CA ALA A 14 4.06 7.14 3.22
C ALA A 14 2.70 7.45 3.85
N TYR A 15 1.70 6.60 3.65
CA TYR A 15 0.41 6.75 4.30
C TYR A 15 0.52 6.62 5.83
N LEU A 16 1.25 5.61 6.31
CA LEU A 16 1.44 5.40 7.75
C LEU A 16 2.20 6.55 8.42
N HIS A 17 3.11 7.18 7.68
CA HIS A 17 3.87 8.34 8.17
C HIS A 17 3.12 9.67 7.98
N HIS A 18 1.90 9.62 7.47
CA HIS A 18 1.08 10.82 7.19
C HIS A 18 1.67 11.74 6.11
N ASP A 19 2.55 11.22 5.28
CA ASP A 19 3.10 11.97 4.13
C ASP A 19 2.09 12.10 3.02
N ILE A 20 1.19 11.12 2.90
CA ILE A 20 0.06 11.17 1.98
C ILE A 20 -1.23 10.82 2.71
N THR A 21 -2.35 11.30 2.19
CA THR A 21 -3.67 11.00 2.75
C THR A 21 -4.19 9.66 2.20
N LEU A 22 -5.25 9.13 2.82
CA LEU A 22 -5.92 7.94 2.30
C LEU A 22 -6.42 8.18 0.88
N ALA A 23 -6.99 9.34 0.61
CA ALA A 23 -7.48 9.68 -0.73
C ALA A 23 -6.35 9.65 -1.77
N GLN A 24 -5.17 10.16 -1.42
CA GLN A 24 -4.01 10.14 -2.29
C GLN A 24 -3.51 8.72 -2.54
N LEU A 25 -3.52 7.88 -1.52
CA LEU A 25 -3.11 6.48 -1.64
C LEU A 25 -4.08 5.72 -2.56
N VAL A 26 -5.38 5.90 -2.36
CA VAL A 26 -6.42 5.28 -3.19
C VAL A 26 -6.28 5.73 -4.66
N ASP A 27 -6.08 7.01 -4.88
CA ASP A 27 -5.92 7.58 -6.21
C ASP A 27 -4.71 6.98 -6.92
N TRP A 28 -3.59 6.87 -6.21
CA TRP A 28 -2.40 6.23 -6.75
C TRP A 28 -2.67 4.76 -7.14
N ALA A 29 -3.36 4.02 -6.27
CA ALA A 29 -3.66 2.61 -6.50
C ALA A 29 -4.58 2.43 -7.71
N GLU A 30 -5.60 3.26 -7.86
CA GLU A 30 -6.49 3.21 -9.02
C GLU A 30 -5.73 3.48 -10.32
N HIS A 31 -4.82 4.46 -10.32
CA HIS A 31 -3.97 4.74 -11.46
C HIS A 31 -3.07 3.56 -11.81
N ALA A 32 -2.46 2.96 -10.80
CA ALA A 32 -1.58 1.81 -10.98
C ALA A 32 -2.31 0.63 -11.62
N MET A 33 -3.55 0.38 -11.20
CA MET A 33 -4.36 -0.70 -11.77
C MET A 33 -4.72 -0.46 -13.23
N MET A 34 -4.93 0.79 -13.61
CA MET A 34 -5.42 1.14 -14.95
C MET A 34 -4.31 1.35 -15.97
N GLU A 35 -3.17 1.89 -15.53
CA GLU A 35 -2.17 2.41 -16.47
C GLU A 35 -0.79 1.78 -16.34
N ASP A 36 -0.49 1.16 -15.21
CA ASP A 36 0.86 0.67 -14.93
C ASP A 36 0.98 -0.84 -15.08
N GLU A 37 2.23 -1.30 -15.26
CA GLU A 37 2.56 -2.70 -15.29
C GLU A 37 3.07 -3.13 -13.92
N PHE A 38 2.85 -4.39 -13.56
CA PHE A 38 3.32 -4.96 -12.30
C PHE A 38 4.48 -5.91 -12.56
N GLU A 39 5.49 -5.88 -11.68
CA GLU A 39 6.60 -6.82 -11.81
C GLU A 39 6.12 -8.26 -11.66
N GLU A 40 6.74 -9.16 -12.39
CA GLU A 40 6.32 -10.58 -12.39
C GLU A 40 6.64 -11.26 -11.07
N ASN A 41 7.74 -10.91 -10.46
CA ASN A 41 8.13 -11.47 -9.17
C ASN A 41 7.19 -10.92 -8.08
N GLY A 42 6.31 -11.77 -7.59
CA GLY A 42 5.31 -11.38 -6.61
C GLY A 42 4.07 -10.74 -7.22
N LEU A 43 3.82 -10.99 -8.50
CA LEU A 43 2.68 -10.39 -9.22
C LEU A 43 1.36 -10.54 -8.48
N ALA A 44 1.06 -11.74 -7.96
CA ALA A 44 -0.20 -11.99 -7.26
C ALA A 44 -0.32 -11.12 -6.00
N ALA A 45 0.76 -11.01 -5.22
CA ALA A 45 0.77 -10.22 -4.00
C ALA A 45 0.64 -8.73 -4.31
N ILE A 46 1.35 -8.24 -5.33
CA ILE A 46 1.30 -6.84 -5.76
C ILE A 46 -0.10 -6.50 -6.23
N ARG A 47 -0.68 -7.32 -7.09
CA ARG A 47 -2.03 -7.09 -7.63
C ARG A 47 -3.07 -7.08 -6.52
N SER A 48 -2.98 -8.04 -5.59
CA SER A 48 -3.89 -8.12 -4.45
C SER A 48 -3.79 -6.86 -3.57
N ALA A 49 -2.58 -6.44 -3.26
CA ALA A 49 -2.36 -5.25 -2.43
C ALA A 49 -2.90 -3.99 -3.11
N VAL A 50 -2.55 -3.76 -4.36
CA VAL A 50 -3.00 -2.56 -5.10
C VAL A 50 -4.50 -2.54 -5.25
N SER A 51 -5.13 -3.69 -5.52
CA SER A 51 -6.58 -3.80 -5.63
C SER A 51 -7.27 -3.43 -4.31
N LEU A 52 -6.74 -3.89 -3.19
CA LEU A 52 -7.30 -3.56 -1.88
C LEU A 52 -7.12 -2.08 -1.55
N LEU A 53 -5.95 -1.51 -1.85
CA LEU A 53 -5.69 -0.09 -1.64
C LEU A 53 -6.62 0.78 -2.47
N GLY A 54 -6.94 0.37 -3.69
CA GLY A 54 -7.81 1.12 -4.59
C GLY A 54 -9.25 1.23 -4.13
N VAL A 55 -9.69 0.39 -3.19
CA VAL A 55 -11.05 0.42 -2.62
C VAL A 55 -11.05 0.73 -1.12
N ALA A 56 -9.93 1.16 -0.58
CA ALA A 56 -9.80 1.38 0.86
C ALA A 56 -10.74 2.48 1.37
N ASP A 57 -11.06 3.46 0.55
CA ASP A 57 -11.92 4.57 0.92
C ASP A 57 -13.41 4.20 0.97
N VAL A 58 -13.81 3.06 0.39
CA VAL A 58 -15.21 2.60 0.46
C VAL A 58 -15.44 1.62 1.60
N ARG A 59 -14.42 1.24 2.33
CA ARG A 59 -14.54 0.37 3.51
C ARG A 59 -15.03 1.18 4.70
N ALA A 60 -15.85 0.55 5.55
CA ALA A 60 -16.45 1.22 6.70
C ALA A 60 -15.41 1.82 7.66
N PHE A 61 -14.25 1.21 7.78
CA PHE A 61 -13.20 1.63 8.73
C PHE A 61 -11.94 2.13 8.03
N GLY A 62 -12.00 2.31 6.70
CA GLY A 62 -10.83 2.72 5.94
C GLY A 62 -9.74 1.66 5.95
N LEU A 63 -8.49 2.11 6.06
CA LEU A 63 -7.31 1.25 6.06
C LEU A 63 -6.69 1.29 7.45
N THR A 64 -6.76 0.17 8.19
CA THR A 64 -6.23 0.11 9.56
C THR A 64 -4.73 -0.20 9.55
N TRP A 65 -4.10 -0.02 10.72
CA TRP A 65 -2.70 -0.42 10.91
C TRP A 65 -2.51 -1.91 10.61
N GLU A 66 -3.43 -2.76 11.09
CA GLU A 66 -3.37 -4.20 10.89
C GLU A 66 -3.48 -4.55 9.40
N ASP A 67 -4.33 -3.84 8.66
CA ASP A 67 -4.43 -4.02 7.21
C ASP A 67 -3.10 -3.71 6.53
N CYS A 68 -2.47 -2.60 6.90
CA CYS A 68 -1.18 -2.20 6.34
C CYS A 68 -0.09 -3.21 6.69
N GLU A 69 -0.07 -3.67 7.92
CA GLU A 69 0.90 -4.65 8.39
C GLU A 69 0.79 -5.96 7.60
N GLU A 70 -0.44 -6.43 7.39
CA GLU A 70 -0.68 -7.64 6.62
C GLU A 70 -0.28 -7.48 5.15
N LEU A 71 -0.61 -6.36 4.54
CA LEU A 71 -0.23 -6.09 3.16
C LEU A 71 1.29 -6.06 2.99
N LEU A 72 1.98 -5.39 3.91
CA LEU A 72 3.45 -5.34 3.90
C LEU A 72 4.04 -6.73 4.07
N SER A 73 3.47 -7.54 4.96
CA SER A 73 3.92 -8.92 5.17
C SER A 73 3.79 -9.75 3.89
N GLN A 74 2.66 -9.64 3.20
CA GLN A 74 2.44 -10.34 1.93
C GLN A 74 3.43 -9.92 0.85
N LEU A 75 3.89 -8.68 0.91
CA LEU A 75 4.89 -8.16 -0.02
C LEU A 75 6.34 -8.49 0.39
N GLY A 76 6.52 -9.16 1.54
CA GLY A 76 7.84 -9.54 2.03
C GLY A 76 8.50 -8.53 2.94
N PHE A 77 7.75 -7.59 3.51
CA PHE A 77 8.26 -6.56 4.39
C PHE A 77 7.68 -6.69 5.79
N THR A 78 8.39 -6.14 6.77
CA THR A 78 7.92 -6.07 8.15
C THR A 78 7.77 -4.62 8.56
N ALA A 79 6.59 -4.27 9.09
CA ALA A 79 6.37 -2.93 9.61
C ALA A 79 6.80 -2.87 11.09
N ARG A 80 7.45 -1.78 11.47
CA ARG A 80 7.86 -1.53 12.85
C ARG A 80 7.42 -0.15 13.28
N VAL A 81 6.97 -0.06 14.51
CA VAL A 81 6.66 1.22 15.14
C VAL A 81 7.79 1.58 16.09
N SER A 82 8.33 2.79 15.93
CA SER A 82 9.36 3.31 16.81
C SER A 82 8.78 4.49 17.57
N ILE A 83 8.84 4.43 18.90
CA ILE A 83 8.37 5.51 19.76
C ILE A 83 9.59 6.32 20.18
N ILE A 84 9.58 7.60 19.85
CA ILE A 84 10.69 8.49 20.16
C ILE A 84 10.18 9.68 20.99
N THR A 85 11.12 10.28 21.72
CA THR A 85 10.81 11.51 22.46
C THR A 85 10.62 12.66 21.47
N ALA A 86 9.52 13.37 21.66
CA ALA A 86 9.20 14.49 20.78
C ALA A 86 10.14 15.69 21.04
#